data_6a27833700196911f812ad9d492fa0e2
#
_entry.id   6a27833700196911f812ad9d492fa0e2
#
_cell.length_a   1.000
_cell.length_b   1.000
_cell.length_c   1.000
_cell.angle_alpha   90.00
_cell.angle_beta   90.00
_cell.angle_gamma   90.00
#
_symmetry.space_group_name_H-M   'P 1'
#
loop_
_entity.id
_entity.type
_entity.pdbx_description
1 polymer ?
#
loop_
_entity_poly.entity_id
_entity_poly.type
_entity_poly.pdbx_seq_one_letter_code
_entity_poly.pdbx_strand_id
1 'polypeptide(L)'
;GSAGFFLDYADSGNVGDDESGNTNDFTNNNSVVQVADSPTRNNNVFDSNSELASNWIYSNGNRTVQKGSSNAWIVNKMSLPASSGKFYAEVTTSFSGTAIGTGFGVTVDPNVFVSGTSGNYWLGSDGNSGMIYIGPSTLDIYCAGGDGLGNINSGLDWASGDYFVGAFDADAGKIWFGFYDASATTTKWFDAGGGVTGNPSTGANPTMMVAVNTPLKFAGQLYAYDTSGSNGVISNLTWINEADWSGTAPTDFKALTQDNIASSDQFIS
;
A
#
# COMPACT_ATOMS: atom_id res chain seq x y z
N GLY A 1 41.59 12.79 8.90
CA GLY A 1 41.65 14.15 9.43
C GLY A 1 40.47 14.44 10.32
N SER A 2 40.61 15.32 11.30
CA SER A 2 39.57 15.65 12.29
C SER A 2 38.35 16.41 11.73
N ALA A 3 38.30 16.65 10.42
CA ALA A 3 37.18 17.34 9.77
C ALA A 3 36.22 16.40 9.00
N GLY A 4 36.48 15.10 9.02
CA GLY A 4 35.59 14.13 8.40
C GLY A 4 34.46 13.73 9.36
N PHE A 5 33.35 13.25 8.80
CA PHE A 5 32.27 12.62 9.55
C PHE A 5 31.79 11.37 8.80
N PHE A 6 31.14 10.46 9.51
CA PHE A 6 30.47 9.30 8.95
C PHE A 6 29.15 9.09 9.71
N LEU A 7 28.04 9.19 8.99
CA LEU A 7 26.70 8.93 9.53
C LEU A 7 26.23 7.57 9.04
N ASP A 8 26.00 6.63 9.91
CA ASP A 8 25.42 5.33 9.57
C ASP A 8 23.90 5.28 9.77
N TYR A 9 23.36 6.30 10.43
CA TYR A 9 21.94 6.43 10.76
C TYR A 9 21.36 5.26 11.57
N ALA A 10 22.20 4.48 12.26
CA ALA A 10 21.77 3.28 12.96
C ALA A 10 21.05 3.60 14.29
N ASP A 11 21.46 4.68 14.98
CA ASP A 11 20.80 5.12 16.22
C ASP A 11 19.56 5.97 15.93
N SER A 12 18.38 5.40 16.18
CA SER A 12 17.11 6.13 16.04
C SER A 12 16.93 7.27 17.05
N GLY A 13 17.66 7.25 18.16
CA GLY A 13 17.65 8.32 19.17
C GLY A 13 18.55 9.49 18.79
N ASN A 14 19.57 9.27 17.97
CA ASN A 14 20.52 10.27 17.52
C ASN A 14 20.97 10.05 16.07
N VAL A 15 20.07 10.23 15.10
CA VAL A 15 20.36 10.02 13.67
C VAL A 15 21.46 10.92 13.11
N GLY A 16 21.94 11.89 13.87
CA GLY A 16 23.03 12.80 13.51
C GLY A 16 24.38 12.44 14.13
N ASP A 17 24.51 11.26 14.77
CA ASP A 17 25.74 10.83 15.42
C ASP A 17 26.88 10.56 14.43
N ASP A 18 28.07 11.06 14.74
CA ASP A 18 29.27 10.88 13.90
C ASP A 18 30.07 9.65 14.34
N GLU A 19 29.86 8.54 13.69
CA GLU A 19 30.56 7.27 13.91
C GLU A 19 32.01 7.27 13.38
N SER A 20 32.51 8.38 12.88
CA SER A 20 33.93 8.48 12.46
C SER A 20 34.93 8.56 13.57
N GLY A 21 34.46 8.76 14.80
CA GLY A 21 35.30 8.99 15.99
C GLY A 21 35.86 10.43 16.10
N ASN A 22 35.39 11.35 15.24
CA ASN A 22 35.82 12.76 15.30
C ASN A 22 34.85 13.66 16.09
N THR A 23 33.74 13.12 16.56
CA THR A 23 32.67 13.83 17.29
C THR A 23 32.12 15.07 16.56
N ASN A 24 31.94 14.96 15.23
CA ASN A 24 31.34 16.00 14.40
C ASN A 24 29.83 15.75 14.26
N ASP A 25 29.13 15.60 15.37
CA ASP A 25 27.70 15.27 15.41
C ASP A 25 26.86 16.38 14.81
N PHE A 26 25.81 15.99 14.12
CA PHE A 26 24.82 16.90 13.54
C PHE A 26 23.62 17.04 14.46
N THR A 27 23.21 18.27 14.66
CA THR A 27 21.98 18.55 15.41
C THR A 27 20.76 18.21 14.56
N ASN A 28 19.93 17.30 15.02
CA ASN A 28 18.67 16.96 14.38
C ASN A 28 17.69 18.13 14.52
N ASN A 29 17.33 18.74 13.40
CA ASN A 29 16.29 19.76 13.33
C ASN A 29 15.05 19.19 12.64
N ASN A 30 13.87 19.40 13.24
CA ASN A 30 12.58 19.03 12.64
C ASN A 30 12.37 17.54 12.41
N SER A 31 12.09 16.78 13.45
CA SER A 31 11.52 15.42 13.40
C SER A 31 12.13 14.53 12.29
N VAL A 32 13.43 14.36 12.27
CA VAL A 32 14.10 13.42 11.37
C VAL A 32 13.59 12.01 11.68
N VAL A 33 13.14 11.29 10.69
CA VAL A 33 12.65 9.92 10.81
C VAL A 33 13.64 8.97 10.16
N GLN A 34 14.12 8.01 10.94
CA GLN A 34 14.91 6.92 10.41
C GLN A 34 14.01 6.00 9.57
N VAL A 35 14.42 5.70 8.37
CA VAL A 35 13.73 4.75 7.46
C VAL A 35 14.71 3.64 7.08
N ALA A 36 14.20 2.43 6.92
CA ALA A 36 15.03 1.27 6.54
C ALA A 36 15.35 1.24 5.04
N ASP A 37 15.52 2.41 4.43
CA ASP A 37 15.93 2.55 3.05
C ASP A 37 17.39 2.95 2.91
N SER A 38 18.02 2.49 1.85
CA SER A 38 19.38 2.89 1.47
C SER A 38 19.45 3.05 -0.06
N PRO A 39 20.49 3.67 -0.61
CA PRO A 39 20.66 3.74 -2.07
C PRO A 39 20.69 2.40 -2.79
N THR A 40 20.91 1.30 -2.05
CA THR A 40 21.00 -0.06 -2.58
C THR A 40 19.90 -0.99 -2.07
N ARG A 41 19.01 -0.51 -1.20
CA ARG A 41 17.93 -1.28 -0.57
C ARG A 41 16.69 -0.41 -0.45
N ASN A 42 15.89 -0.37 -1.50
CA ASN A 42 14.64 0.38 -1.45
C ASN A 42 13.50 -0.52 -0.99
N ASN A 43 12.82 -0.09 0.06
CA ASN A 43 11.52 -0.63 0.42
C ASN A 43 10.45 -0.05 -0.50
N ASN A 44 9.36 -0.78 -0.63
CA ASN A 44 8.20 -0.27 -1.32
C ASN A 44 7.53 0.81 -0.46
N VAL A 45 7.31 1.98 -1.04
CA VAL A 45 6.68 3.13 -0.37
C VAL A 45 5.71 3.80 -1.34
N PHE A 46 4.82 4.64 -0.84
CA PHE A 46 3.95 5.44 -1.70
C PHE A 46 4.80 6.41 -2.54
N ASP A 47 4.53 6.43 -3.84
CA ASP A 47 5.35 7.18 -4.78
C ASP A 47 4.98 8.67 -4.77
N SER A 48 5.88 9.50 -4.26
CA SER A 48 5.72 10.95 -4.24
C SER A 48 5.89 11.61 -5.61
N ASN A 49 6.26 10.85 -6.63
CA ASN A 49 6.34 11.30 -8.03
C ASN A 49 5.19 10.77 -8.89
N SER A 50 4.20 10.10 -8.29
CA SER A 50 3.03 9.62 -9.04
C SER A 50 2.20 10.76 -9.61
N GLU A 51 1.35 10.47 -10.58
CA GLU A 51 0.58 11.46 -11.36
C GLU A 51 -0.28 12.39 -10.49
N LEU A 52 -0.74 11.91 -9.33
CA LEU A 52 -1.59 12.66 -8.41
C LEU A 52 -0.89 13.03 -7.10
N ALA A 53 0.44 13.01 -7.08
CA ALA A 53 1.24 13.23 -5.88
C ALA A 53 0.92 14.55 -5.15
N SER A 54 0.59 15.61 -5.87
CA SER A 54 0.21 16.90 -5.28
C SER A 54 -1.07 16.89 -4.45
N ASN A 55 -1.88 15.84 -4.58
CA ASN A 55 -3.11 15.66 -3.81
C ASN A 55 -2.90 14.90 -2.50
N TRP A 56 -1.67 14.48 -2.22
CA TRP A 56 -1.31 13.67 -1.08
C TRP A 56 -0.38 14.39 -0.12
N ILE A 57 -0.52 14.09 1.15
CA ILE A 57 0.42 14.47 2.20
C ILE A 57 1.18 13.22 2.60
N TYR A 58 2.49 13.26 2.45
CA TYR A 58 3.38 12.14 2.75
C TYR A 58 4.04 12.34 4.10
N SER A 59 4.21 11.27 4.83
CA SER A 59 4.92 11.26 6.11
C SER A 59 5.58 9.89 6.34
N ASN A 60 6.37 9.79 7.39
CA ASN A 60 7.01 8.55 7.80
C ASN A 60 7.82 7.89 6.67
N GLY A 61 8.63 8.70 5.94
CA GLY A 61 9.41 8.22 4.79
C GLY A 61 8.53 7.68 3.66
N ASN A 62 7.45 8.38 3.34
CA ASN A 62 6.45 8.00 2.33
C ASN A 62 5.72 6.67 2.61
N ARG A 63 5.88 6.09 3.80
CA ARG A 63 5.08 4.92 4.20
C ARG A 63 3.66 5.26 4.60
N THR A 64 3.43 6.50 5.01
CA THR A 64 2.11 6.99 5.37
C THR A 64 1.68 8.08 4.39
N VAL A 65 0.49 7.92 3.86
CA VAL A 65 -0.14 8.92 3.00
C VAL A 65 -1.50 9.32 3.57
N GLN A 66 -1.76 10.60 3.50
CA GLN A 66 -3.03 11.21 3.84
C GLN A 66 -3.52 12.02 2.65
N LYS A 67 -4.80 12.09 2.45
CA LYS A 67 -5.34 12.93 1.41
C LYS A 67 -5.21 14.41 1.77
N GLY A 68 -4.80 15.21 0.79
CA GLY A 68 -4.88 16.67 0.82
C GLY A 68 -6.33 17.18 0.63
N SER A 69 -6.52 18.28 -0.01
CA SER A 69 -7.73 19.10 0.04
C SER A 69 -8.76 18.92 -1.08
N SER A 70 -8.88 17.78 -1.76
CA SER A 70 -9.84 17.67 -2.89
C SER A 70 -10.95 16.64 -2.66
N ASN A 71 -12.19 16.94 -3.14
CA ASN A 71 -13.33 16.01 -3.17
C ASN A 71 -13.26 15.12 -4.41
N ALA A 72 -12.29 14.24 -4.49
CA ALA A 72 -12.16 13.31 -5.60
C ALA A 72 -11.56 12.01 -5.10
N TRP A 73 -11.82 10.93 -5.79
CA TRP A 73 -11.04 9.71 -5.69
C TRP A 73 -9.62 10.01 -6.14
N ILE A 74 -8.65 9.62 -5.37
CA ILE A 74 -7.26 9.70 -5.75
C ILE A 74 -6.55 8.40 -5.44
N VAL A 75 -5.75 7.95 -6.39
CA VAL A 75 -4.91 6.76 -6.28
C VAL A 75 -3.47 7.19 -6.10
N ASN A 76 -2.75 6.55 -5.21
CA ASN A 76 -1.30 6.64 -5.13
C ASN A 76 -0.71 5.25 -5.33
N LYS A 77 0.10 5.10 -6.36
CA LYS A 77 0.85 3.87 -6.61
C LYS A 77 2.06 3.80 -5.69
N MET A 78 2.46 2.59 -5.37
CA MET A 78 3.72 2.39 -4.66
C MET A 78 4.91 2.43 -5.63
N SER A 79 6.10 2.58 -5.09
CA SER A 79 7.31 2.87 -5.88
C SER A 79 7.79 1.69 -6.73
N LEU A 80 7.67 0.46 -6.23
CA LEU A 80 8.27 -0.71 -6.86
C LEU A 80 7.25 -1.53 -7.65
N PRO A 81 7.48 -1.79 -8.95
CA PRO A 81 6.77 -2.81 -9.72
C PRO A 81 7.47 -4.17 -9.65
N ALA A 82 6.73 -5.25 -9.88
CA ALA A 82 7.29 -6.57 -10.14
C ALA A 82 6.51 -7.29 -11.23
N SER A 83 7.23 -7.91 -12.18
CA SER A 83 6.66 -8.72 -13.27
C SER A 83 6.88 -10.23 -13.07
N SER A 84 7.59 -10.62 -12.02
CA SER A 84 7.78 -12.01 -11.62
C SER A 84 7.80 -12.14 -10.10
N GLY A 85 7.50 -13.34 -9.59
CA GLY A 85 7.53 -13.65 -8.17
C GLY A 85 6.20 -13.43 -7.45
N LYS A 86 6.20 -13.71 -6.14
CA LYS A 86 5.03 -13.66 -5.27
C LYS A 86 5.23 -12.66 -4.16
N PHE A 87 4.31 -11.71 -4.05
CA PHE A 87 4.43 -10.60 -3.11
C PHE A 87 3.19 -10.43 -2.26
N TYR A 88 3.42 -10.09 -0.99
CA TYR A 88 2.42 -9.84 0.03
C TYR A 88 2.65 -8.49 0.68
N ALA A 89 1.56 -7.86 1.11
CA ALA A 89 1.60 -6.57 1.79
C ALA A 89 0.48 -6.42 2.80
N GLU A 90 0.78 -5.65 3.84
CA GLU A 90 -0.18 -5.16 4.83
C GLU A 90 -0.21 -3.64 4.83
N VAL A 91 -1.42 -3.08 4.93
CA VAL A 91 -1.65 -1.65 5.03
C VAL A 91 -2.66 -1.37 6.12
N THR A 92 -2.29 -0.54 7.09
CA THR A 92 -3.25 -0.03 8.07
C THR A 92 -3.93 1.22 7.56
N THR A 93 -5.13 1.46 8.07
CA THR A 93 -5.81 2.73 7.90
C THR A 93 -6.29 3.25 9.24
N SER A 94 -6.17 4.55 9.44
CA SER A 94 -6.87 5.23 10.51
C SER A 94 -7.76 6.31 9.93
N PHE A 95 -8.93 6.47 10.51
CA PHE A 95 -9.87 7.50 10.10
C PHE A 95 -10.60 8.06 11.31
N SER A 96 -10.97 9.35 11.23
CA SER A 96 -11.87 9.99 12.18
C SER A 96 -13.25 10.15 11.52
N GLY A 97 -14.29 9.77 12.21
CA GLY A 97 -15.66 9.82 11.67
C GLY A 97 -16.06 8.57 10.91
N THR A 98 -17.03 8.67 10.01
CA THR A 98 -17.44 7.55 9.15
C THR A 98 -16.42 7.40 8.02
N ALA A 99 -15.70 6.29 7.99
CA ALA A 99 -14.74 6.02 6.91
C ALA A 99 -15.49 5.97 5.57
N ILE A 100 -15.07 6.81 4.65
CA ILE A 100 -15.60 6.80 3.30
C ILE A 100 -14.40 6.75 2.36
N GLY A 101 -14.30 5.67 1.60
CA GLY A 101 -13.42 5.68 0.47
C GLY A 101 -11.96 5.37 0.73
N THR A 102 -11.64 4.54 1.71
CA THR A 102 -10.28 4.06 1.92
C THR A 102 -10.12 2.69 1.30
N GLY A 103 -9.17 2.54 0.39
CA GLY A 103 -8.92 1.28 -0.31
C GLY A 103 -7.44 0.98 -0.47
N PHE A 104 -7.14 -0.30 -0.58
CA PHE A 104 -5.82 -0.84 -0.88
C PHE A 104 -5.94 -1.88 -1.99
N GLY A 105 -5.04 -1.84 -2.95
CA GLY A 105 -5.16 -2.69 -4.12
C GLY A 105 -3.88 -2.91 -4.89
N VAL A 106 -4.06 -3.40 -6.10
CA VAL A 106 -3.01 -3.70 -7.07
C VAL A 106 -3.39 -3.09 -8.41
N THR A 107 -2.43 -2.56 -9.12
CA THR A 107 -2.57 -2.06 -10.49
C THR A 107 -1.45 -2.58 -11.38
N VAL A 108 -1.76 -2.74 -12.65
CA VAL A 108 -0.74 -2.94 -13.70
C VAL A 108 0.12 -1.68 -13.82
N ASP A 109 1.39 -1.81 -14.12
CA ASP A 109 2.30 -0.71 -14.42
C ASP A 109 2.79 -0.81 -15.89
N PRO A 110 2.70 0.23 -16.72
CA PRO A 110 2.14 1.54 -16.39
C PRO A 110 0.59 1.57 -16.45
N ASN A 111 -0.02 2.20 -15.46
CA ASN A 111 -1.44 2.56 -15.47
C ASN A 111 -1.58 4.01 -14.97
N VAL A 112 -2.28 4.84 -15.72
CA VAL A 112 -2.41 6.27 -15.41
C VAL A 112 -3.77 6.53 -14.80
N PHE A 113 -3.77 7.05 -13.58
CA PHE A 113 -4.98 7.49 -12.90
C PHE A 113 -5.15 9.01 -13.02
N VAL A 114 -6.36 9.45 -13.20
CA VAL A 114 -6.70 10.88 -13.28
C VAL A 114 -7.63 11.26 -12.14
N SER A 115 -7.49 12.46 -11.61
CA SER A 115 -8.43 13.00 -10.63
C SER A 115 -9.72 13.41 -11.35
N GLY A 116 -10.86 12.94 -10.88
CA GLY A 116 -12.11 13.36 -11.49
C GLY A 116 -13.30 12.45 -11.22
N THR A 117 -14.37 12.69 -11.97
CA THR A 117 -15.62 11.93 -11.92
C THR A 117 -15.86 11.11 -13.18
N SER A 118 -14.95 11.17 -14.14
CA SER A 118 -15.03 10.38 -15.39
C SER A 118 -13.64 9.96 -15.85
N GLY A 119 -13.49 8.71 -16.25
CA GLY A 119 -12.24 8.13 -16.69
C GLY A 119 -11.64 7.17 -15.63
N ASN A 120 -10.36 6.90 -15.74
CA ASN A 120 -9.63 5.99 -14.86
C ASN A 120 -9.23 6.71 -13.56
N TYR A 121 -10.13 6.82 -12.60
CA TYR A 121 -9.95 7.63 -11.39
C TYR A 121 -9.99 6.83 -10.08
N TRP A 122 -10.35 5.56 -10.10
CA TRP A 122 -10.25 4.67 -8.94
C TRP A 122 -9.65 3.32 -9.33
N LEU A 123 -9.09 2.62 -8.34
CA LEU A 123 -8.68 1.23 -8.50
C LEU A 123 -9.90 0.36 -8.78
N GLY A 124 -9.81 -0.47 -9.83
CA GLY A 124 -10.93 -1.28 -10.29
C GLY A 124 -11.85 -0.61 -11.30
N SER A 125 -11.57 0.63 -11.71
CA SER A 125 -12.33 1.32 -12.78
C SER A 125 -12.03 0.75 -14.17
N ASP A 126 -11.00 -0.05 -14.29
CA ASP A 126 -10.58 -0.72 -15.52
C ASP A 126 -10.19 -2.19 -15.25
N GLY A 127 -9.91 -2.93 -16.31
CA GLY A 127 -9.46 -4.33 -16.22
C GLY A 127 -8.01 -4.51 -15.72
N ASN A 128 -7.30 -3.41 -15.45
CA ASN A 128 -5.88 -3.39 -15.11
C ASN A 128 -5.63 -3.13 -13.62
N SER A 129 -6.66 -2.96 -12.84
CA SER A 129 -6.55 -2.66 -11.41
C SER A 129 -7.69 -3.27 -10.60
N GLY A 130 -7.47 -3.39 -9.30
CA GLY A 130 -8.48 -3.82 -8.34
C GLY A 130 -8.12 -3.41 -6.93
N MET A 131 -9.10 -3.42 -6.03
CA MET A 131 -8.91 -3.08 -4.63
C MET A 131 -9.91 -3.75 -3.71
N ILE A 132 -9.53 -3.84 -2.44
CA ILE A 132 -10.44 -3.93 -1.31
C ILE A 132 -10.66 -2.54 -0.73
N TYR A 133 -11.87 -2.23 -0.31
CA TYR A 133 -12.29 -0.88 0.00
C TYR A 133 -13.26 -0.86 1.18
N ILE A 134 -13.10 0.11 2.07
CA ILE A 134 -14.05 0.39 3.14
C ILE A 134 -14.92 1.57 2.74
N GLY A 135 -16.21 1.31 2.58
CA GLY A 135 -17.25 2.32 2.48
C GLY A 135 -17.84 2.69 3.84
N PRO A 136 -18.86 3.55 3.87
CA PRO A 136 -19.47 4.02 5.14
C PRO A 136 -20.04 2.90 6.02
N SER A 137 -20.39 1.77 5.43
CA SER A 137 -21.05 0.65 6.10
C SER A 137 -20.66 -0.72 5.53
N THR A 138 -19.74 -0.74 4.57
CA THR A 138 -19.49 -1.94 3.78
C THR A 138 -18.01 -2.15 3.54
N LEU A 139 -17.63 -3.40 3.42
CA LEU A 139 -16.35 -3.82 2.87
C LEU A 139 -16.64 -4.34 1.46
N ASP A 140 -16.10 -3.67 0.46
CA ASP A 140 -16.35 -3.96 -0.95
C ASP A 140 -15.05 -4.32 -1.69
N ILE A 141 -15.17 -5.10 -2.76
CA ILE A 141 -14.09 -5.34 -3.71
C ILE A 141 -14.47 -4.72 -5.04
N TYR A 142 -13.53 -3.98 -5.63
CA TYR A 142 -13.66 -3.43 -6.96
C TYR A 142 -12.56 -4.00 -7.86
N CYS A 143 -12.93 -4.66 -8.94
CA CYS A 143 -11.99 -5.17 -9.94
C CYS A 143 -12.65 -5.37 -11.30
N ALA A 144 -11.83 -5.41 -12.35
CA ALA A 144 -12.21 -5.81 -13.71
C ALA A 144 -13.35 -5.02 -14.36
N GLY A 145 -13.28 -3.68 -14.34
CA GLY A 145 -14.16 -2.85 -15.14
C GLY A 145 -15.14 -1.96 -14.38
N GLY A 146 -14.87 -1.71 -13.12
CA GLY A 146 -15.52 -0.63 -12.38
C GLY A 146 -16.83 -0.96 -11.69
N ASP A 147 -17.43 -2.06 -12.03
CA ASP A 147 -18.56 -2.57 -11.26
C ASP A 147 -18.02 -3.38 -10.10
N GLY A 148 -18.06 -2.82 -8.90
CA GLY A 148 -17.66 -3.53 -7.70
C GLY A 148 -18.35 -4.89 -7.62
N LEU A 149 -17.70 -5.85 -7.02
CA LEU A 149 -18.33 -7.14 -6.68
C LEU A 149 -19.48 -6.95 -5.66
N GLY A 150 -19.75 -5.69 -5.29
CA GLY A 150 -20.76 -5.33 -4.32
C GLY A 150 -20.30 -5.54 -2.88
N ASN A 151 -21.23 -5.46 -1.96
CA ASN A 151 -20.96 -5.70 -0.55
C ASN A 151 -20.50 -7.15 -0.35
N ILE A 152 -19.23 -7.32 0.01
CA ILE A 152 -18.60 -8.64 0.09
C ILE A 152 -19.25 -9.50 1.16
N ASN A 153 -19.74 -8.88 2.23
CA ASN A 153 -20.44 -9.63 3.26
C ASN A 153 -21.07 -8.70 4.30
N SER A 154 -22.36 -8.76 4.47
CA SER A 154 -23.11 -8.07 5.52
C SER A 154 -22.77 -8.53 6.95
N GLY A 155 -21.82 -9.45 7.12
CA GLY A 155 -21.37 -9.97 8.42
C GLY A 155 -19.88 -9.78 8.69
N LEU A 156 -19.16 -9.05 7.84
CA LEU A 156 -17.76 -8.72 8.08
C LEU A 156 -17.67 -7.32 8.69
N ASP A 157 -17.45 -7.27 9.99
CA ASP A 157 -17.20 -6.04 10.72
C ASP A 157 -15.74 -5.65 10.54
N TRP A 158 -15.51 -4.47 9.95
CA TRP A 158 -14.22 -3.82 10.02
C TRP A 158 -14.08 -3.14 11.38
N ALA A 159 -13.06 -3.49 12.13
CA ALA A 159 -12.81 -2.94 13.45
C ALA A 159 -11.49 -2.17 13.51
N SER A 160 -11.32 -1.33 14.52
CA SER A 160 -10.05 -0.69 14.80
C SER A 160 -8.99 -1.75 15.11
N GLY A 161 -7.88 -1.71 14.39
CA GLY A 161 -6.81 -2.70 14.50
C GLY A 161 -6.79 -3.70 13.35
N ASP A 162 -7.82 -3.74 12.50
CA ASP A 162 -7.80 -4.54 11.27
C ASP A 162 -6.88 -3.91 10.22
N TYR A 163 -6.36 -4.74 9.32
CA TYR A 163 -5.45 -4.33 8.26
C TYR A 163 -5.98 -4.79 6.91
N PHE A 164 -5.80 -3.96 5.88
CA PHE A 164 -5.88 -4.45 4.52
C PHE A 164 -4.70 -5.36 4.22
N VAL A 165 -4.95 -6.43 3.51
CA VAL A 165 -3.90 -7.29 2.97
C VAL A 165 -4.09 -7.47 1.48
N GLY A 166 -2.96 -7.55 0.79
CA GLY A 166 -2.92 -7.83 -0.64
C GLY A 166 -1.83 -8.83 -0.96
N ALA A 167 -2.09 -9.68 -1.92
CA ALA A 167 -1.10 -10.62 -2.43
C ALA A 167 -1.22 -10.73 -3.95
N PHE A 168 -0.09 -10.83 -4.64
CA PHE A 168 -0.09 -11.16 -6.06
C PHE A 168 1.03 -12.12 -6.42
N ASP A 169 0.72 -13.00 -7.37
CA ASP A 169 1.65 -13.92 -8.05
C ASP A 169 1.75 -13.44 -9.49
N ALA A 170 2.83 -12.71 -9.80
CA ALA A 170 3.03 -12.12 -11.12
C ALA A 170 3.31 -13.20 -12.17
N ASP A 171 3.93 -14.32 -11.80
CA ASP A 171 4.21 -15.43 -12.70
C ASP A 171 2.92 -16.12 -13.17
N ALA A 172 1.90 -16.15 -12.31
CA ALA A 172 0.60 -16.72 -12.60
C ALA A 172 -0.49 -15.69 -12.97
N GLY A 173 -0.19 -14.38 -12.85
CA GLY A 173 -1.16 -13.30 -13.08
C GLY A 173 -2.31 -13.30 -12.09
N LYS A 174 -2.12 -13.77 -10.87
CA LYS A 174 -3.16 -13.91 -9.85
C LYS A 174 -3.02 -12.86 -8.76
N ILE A 175 -4.15 -12.31 -8.34
CA ILE A 175 -4.22 -11.27 -7.32
C ILE A 175 -5.30 -11.65 -6.31
N TRP A 176 -4.97 -11.49 -5.02
CA TRP A 176 -5.91 -11.69 -3.91
C TRP A 176 -5.98 -10.42 -3.07
N PHE A 177 -7.18 -10.04 -2.71
CA PHE A 177 -7.45 -9.02 -1.72
C PHE A 177 -8.07 -9.64 -0.49
N GLY A 178 -7.78 -9.07 0.67
CA GLY A 178 -8.31 -9.56 1.92
C GLY A 178 -8.10 -8.55 3.05
N PHE A 179 -8.44 -8.97 4.24
CA PHE A 179 -8.13 -8.22 5.44
C PHE A 179 -7.69 -9.16 6.57
N TYR A 180 -6.85 -8.65 7.42
CA TYR A 180 -6.50 -9.28 8.67
C TYR A 180 -7.48 -8.81 9.75
N ASP A 181 -8.22 -9.76 10.30
CA ASP A 181 -9.13 -9.55 11.42
C ASP A 181 -8.31 -9.66 12.72
N ALA A 182 -8.04 -8.52 13.35
CA ALA A 182 -7.21 -8.46 14.54
C ALA A 182 -7.87 -9.15 15.74
N SER A 183 -9.18 -9.17 15.80
CA SER A 183 -9.93 -9.81 16.90
C SER A 183 -9.88 -11.34 16.81
N ALA A 184 -9.93 -11.87 15.60
CA ALA A 184 -9.85 -13.30 15.32
C ALA A 184 -8.41 -13.79 15.07
N THR A 185 -7.44 -12.85 14.92
CA THR A 185 -6.05 -13.14 14.55
C THR A 185 -5.91 -13.97 13.29
N THR A 186 -6.74 -13.70 12.29
CA THR A 186 -6.80 -14.46 11.04
C THR A 186 -6.89 -13.53 9.83
N THR A 187 -6.30 -13.96 8.73
CA THR A 187 -6.46 -13.29 7.44
C THR A 187 -7.61 -13.93 6.67
N LYS A 188 -8.51 -13.09 6.17
CA LYS A 188 -9.63 -13.48 5.30
C LYS A 188 -9.33 -13.05 3.89
N TRP A 189 -9.25 -14.01 2.96
CA TRP A 189 -8.97 -13.80 1.56
C TRP A 189 -10.23 -13.98 0.72
N PHE A 190 -10.50 -13.03 -0.16
CA PHE A 190 -11.69 -13.03 -1.00
C PHE A 190 -11.42 -13.66 -2.36
N ASP A 191 -12.42 -14.36 -2.88
CA ASP A 191 -12.46 -14.83 -4.26
C ASP A 191 -13.14 -13.81 -5.20
N ALA A 192 -13.20 -14.12 -6.49
CA ALA A 192 -13.82 -13.28 -7.50
C ALA A 192 -15.35 -13.13 -7.36
N GLY A 193 -15.99 -13.94 -6.54
CA GLY A 193 -17.43 -13.84 -6.21
C GLY A 193 -17.70 -13.10 -4.90
N GLY A 194 -16.65 -12.62 -4.22
CA GLY A 194 -16.76 -11.97 -2.91
C GLY A 194 -16.88 -12.95 -1.73
N GLY A 195 -16.77 -14.26 -1.98
CA GLY A 195 -16.69 -15.26 -0.92
C GLY A 195 -15.32 -15.29 -0.25
N VAL A 196 -15.27 -15.76 1.01
CA VAL A 196 -14.00 -15.89 1.76
C VAL A 196 -13.38 -17.27 1.48
N THR A 197 -13.06 -17.52 0.22
CA THR A 197 -12.49 -18.80 -0.26
C THR A 197 -11.15 -18.63 -0.97
N GLY A 198 -10.66 -17.41 -1.08
CA GLY A 198 -9.35 -17.11 -1.65
C GLY A 198 -8.23 -17.79 -0.86
N ASN A 199 -7.21 -18.31 -1.54
CA ASN A 199 -6.07 -18.92 -0.89
C ASN A 199 -4.78 -18.68 -1.70
N PRO A 200 -4.05 -17.61 -1.39
CA PRO A 200 -2.79 -17.32 -2.07
C PRO A 200 -1.74 -18.44 -1.90
N SER A 201 -1.66 -19.07 -0.73
CA SER A 201 -0.67 -20.14 -0.46
C SER A 201 -0.80 -21.33 -1.40
N THR A 202 -2.01 -21.65 -1.84
CA THR A 202 -2.25 -22.73 -2.80
C THR A 202 -2.47 -22.23 -4.23
N GLY A 203 -2.55 -20.91 -4.41
CA GLY A 203 -2.89 -20.29 -5.69
C GLY A 203 -4.36 -20.45 -6.08
N ALA A 204 -5.25 -20.82 -5.13
CA ALA A 204 -6.66 -21.07 -5.41
C ALA A 204 -7.50 -19.79 -5.27
N ASN A 205 -8.56 -19.72 -6.06
CA ASN A 205 -9.64 -18.73 -5.98
C ASN A 205 -9.12 -17.28 -5.87
N PRO A 206 -8.34 -16.78 -6.86
CA PRO A 206 -7.90 -15.38 -6.85
C PRO A 206 -9.11 -14.44 -6.95
N THR A 207 -8.99 -13.27 -6.35
CA THR A 207 -9.99 -12.21 -6.44
C THR A 207 -10.02 -11.61 -7.86
N MET A 208 -8.85 -11.52 -8.47
CA MET A 208 -8.67 -10.92 -9.80
C MET A 208 -7.55 -11.64 -10.55
N MET A 209 -7.61 -11.59 -11.88
CA MET A 209 -6.53 -12.08 -12.74
C MET A 209 -6.12 -11.03 -13.77
N VAL A 210 -4.85 -11.00 -14.09
CA VAL A 210 -4.26 -10.19 -15.17
C VAL A 210 -3.41 -11.09 -16.07
N ALA A 211 -2.86 -10.55 -17.14
CA ALA A 211 -1.92 -11.29 -17.97
C ALA A 211 -0.67 -11.65 -17.16
N VAL A 212 -0.12 -12.83 -17.40
CA VAL A 212 1.10 -13.31 -16.73
C VAL A 212 2.30 -12.41 -17.05
N ASN A 213 3.22 -12.30 -16.12
CA ASN A 213 4.43 -11.48 -16.23
C ASN A 213 4.14 -10.00 -16.55
N THR A 214 2.97 -9.52 -16.19
CA THR A 214 2.64 -8.09 -16.25
C THR A 214 3.23 -7.40 -15.04
N PRO A 215 3.93 -6.27 -15.19
CA PRO A 215 4.41 -5.51 -14.05
C PRO A 215 3.25 -5.05 -13.18
N LEU A 216 3.28 -5.38 -11.88
CA LEU A 216 2.26 -5.07 -10.91
C LEU A 216 2.83 -4.18 -9.81
N LYS A 217 2.04 -3.21 -9.37
CA LYS A 217 2.31 -2.36 -8.20
C LYS A 217 1.19 -2.47 -7.20
N PHE A 218 1.52 -2.46 -5.93
CA PHE A 218 0.54 -2.11 -4.91
C PHE A 218 0.15 -0.63 -5.03
N ALA A 219 -1.06 -0.31 -4.61
CA ALA A 219 -1.58 1.05 -4.65
C ALA A 219 -2.57 1.31 -3.52
N GLY A 220 -2.60 2.54 -3.04
CA GLY A 220 -3.60 3.02 -2.09
C GLY A 220 -4.58 3.96 -2.76
N GLN A 221 -5.79 4.01 -2.23
CA GLN A 221 -6.81 4.94 -2.68
C GLN A 221 -7.51 5.58 -1.50
N LEU A 222 -7.72 6.89 -1.59
CA LEU A 222 -8.51 7.64 -0.62
C LEU A 222 -9.55 8.50 -1.34
N TYR A 223 -10.74 8.52 -0.74
CA TYR A 223 -11.78 9.48 -1.07
C TYR A 223 -12.08 10.31 0.18
N ALA A 224 -11.88 11.60 0.15
CA ALA A 224 -12.35 12.44 1.23
C ALA A 224 -13.70 13.05 0.84
N TYR A 225 -14.64 12.89 1.72
CA TYR A 225 -15.88 13.62 1.69
C TYR A 225 -15.80 14.73 2.73
N ASP A 226 -16.02 15.93 2.26
CA ASP A 226 -16.24 17.16 3.02
C ASP A 226 -15.08 18.13 3.19
N THR A 227 -15.17 19.21 2.42
CA THR A 227 -14.38 20.45 2.57
C THR A 227 -15.06 21.46 3.50
N SER A 228 -16.22 21.15 4.07
CA SER A 228 -17.05 22.11 4.83
C SER A 228 -16.71 22.18 6.33
N GLY A 229 -15.68 21.47 6.78
CA GLY A 229 -15.16 21.64 8.15
C GLY A 229 -16.02 21.07 9.27
N SER A 230 -17.15 20.43 8.97
CA SER A 230 -18.07 19.92 9.99
C SER A 230 -17.91 18.46 10.34
N ASN A 231 -17.30 17.66 9.47
CA ASN A 231 -17.05 16.23 9.68
C ASN A 231 -15.70 15.80 9.06
N GLY A 232 -14.65 16.57 9.30
CA GLY A 232 -13.33 16.31 8.72
C GLY A 232 -12.87 14.87 8.90
N VAL A 233 -13.24 14.00 7.98
CA VAL A 233 -12.72 12.63 7.93
C VAL A 233 -11.30 12.71 7.42
N ILE A 234 -10.36 12.59 8.32
CA ILE A 234 -8.96 12.38 7.97
C ILE A 234 -8.77 10.88 7.84
N SER A 235 -8.57 10.41 6.63
CA SER A 235 -8.16 9.04 6.37
C SER A 235 -6.69 9.02 5.99
N ASN A 236 -5.97 8.05 6.51
CA ASN A 236 -4.63 7.77 6.06
C ASN A 236 -4.47 6.29 5.72
N LEU A 237 -3.46 5.99 4.93
CA LEU A 237 -2.98 4.64 4.68
C LEU A 237 -1.53 4.58 5.11
N THR A 238 -1.18 3.54 5.86
CA THR A 238 0.20 3.31 6.28
C THR A 238 0.65 1.92 5.85
N TRP A 239 1.67 1.88 5.01
CA TRP A 239 2.37 0.66 4.62
C TRP A 239 3.12 0.07 5.80
N ILE A 240 2.95 -1.22 6.04
CA ILE A 240 3.60 -1.96 7.11
C ILE A 240 4.82 -2.68 6.56
N ASN A 241 5.96 -2.52 7.20
CA ASN A 241 7.17 -3.27 6.85
C ASN A 241 7.01 -4.75 7.22
N GLU A 242 7.74 -5.61 6.51
CA GLU A 242 7.69 -7.06 6.74
C GLU A 242 7.92 -7.47 8.21
N ALA A 243 8.86 -6.78 8.90
CA ALA A 243 9.16 -7.06 10.30
C ALA A 243 8.01 -6.75 11.27
N ASP A 244 7.06 -5.91 10.84
CA ASP A 244 5.95 -5.40 11.65
C ASP A 244 4.61 -6.02 11.23
N TRP A 245 4.60 -6.99 10.32
CA TRP A 245 3.37 -7.65 9.88
C TRP A 245 2.66 -8.35 11.03
N SER A 246 1.36 -8.15 11.10
CA SER A 246 0.48 -8.79 12.09
C SER A 246 -0.08 -10.12 11.59
N GLY A 247 -0.34 -10.23 10.29
CA GLY A 247 -0.73 -11.46 9.64
C GLY A 247 0.48 -12.34 9.31
N THR A 248 0.18 -13.56 8.89
CA THR A 248 1.19 -14.45 8.33
C THR A 248 1.17 -14.35 6.82
N ALA A 249 2.29 -14.01 6.21
CA ALA A 249 2.41 -14.03 4.75
C ALA A 249 2.04 -15.40 4.20
N PRO A 250 1.33 -15.48 3.07
CA PRO A 250 1.08 -16.75 2.41
C PRO A 250 2.39 -17.47 2.05
N THR A 251 2.34 -18.79 1.94
CA THR A 251 3.53 -19.60 1.61
C THR A 251 4.18 -19.11 0.32
N ASP A 252 5.51 -18.93 0.35
CA ASP A 252 6.36 -18.44 -0.74
C ASP A 252 6.17 -16.96 -1.12
N PHE A 253 5.31 -16.22 -0.41
CA PHE A 253 5.16 -14.77 -0.62
C PHE A 253 6.14 -14.00 0.25
N LYS A 254 6.65 -12.89 -0.29
CA LYS A 254 7.63 -12.00 0.33
C LYS A 254 7.15 -10.56 0.30
N ALA A 255 7.78 -9.70 1.09
CA ALA A 255 7.59 -8.26 0.93
C ALA A 255 8.07 -7.80 -0.45
N LEU A 256 7.36 -6.84 -1.04
CA LEU A 256 7.82 -6.20 -2.27
C LEU A 256 8.92 -5.20 -1.91
N THR A 257 10.15 -5.64 -2.00
CA THR A 257 11.37 -4.85 -1.79
C THR A 257 12.30 -5.04 -2.96
N GLN A 258 13.25 -4.16 -3.14
CA GLN A 258 14.24 -4.29 -4.21
C GLN A 258 15.03 -5.60 -4.11
N ASP A 259 15.36 -6.04 -2.90
CA ASP A 259 16.09 -7.29 -2.68
C ASP A 259 15.29 -8.54 -3.08
N ASN A 260 13.97 -8.46 -3.01
CA ASN A 260 13.06 -9.56 -3.32
C ASN A 260 12.59 -9.59 -4.77
N ILE A 261 12.81 -8.51 -5.53
CA ILE A 261 12.52 -8.45 -6.96
C ILE A 261 13.64 -9.18 -7.71
N ALA A 262 13.28 -10.06 -8.64
CA ALA A 262 14.27 -10.76 -9.46
C ALA A 262 15.14 -9.76 -10.24
N SER A 263 16.41 -10.10 -10.44
CA SER A 263 17.36 -9.21 -11.14
C SER A 263 16.92 -8.86 -12.57
N SER A 264 16.09 -9.69 -13.19
CA SER A 264 15.49 -9.44 -14.51
C SER A 264 14.42 -8.34 -14.49
N ASP A 265 13.85 -8.07 -13.32
CA ASP A 265 12.79 -7.07 -13.11
C ASP A 265 13.34 -5.74 -12.58
N GLN A 266 14.62 -5.71 -12.22
CA GLN A 266 15.24 -4.47 -11.76
C GLN A 266 15.41 -3.54 -12.95
N PHE A 267 14.66 -2.46 -12.95
CA PHE A 267 14.80 -1.41 -13.95
C PHE A 267 16.14 -0.72 -13.77
N ILE A 268 16.98 -0.79 -14.80
CA ILE A 268 18.13 0.09 -14.92
C ILE A 268 17.56 1.45 -15.34
N SER A 269 17.48 2.36 -14.42
CA SER A 269 17.09 3.76 -14.67
C SER A 269 18.20 4.53 -15.37
#